data_b96de95e976f1c684bd11690f53425a0
#
_entry.id   b96de95e976f1c684bd11690f53425a0
#
_cell.length_a   1.000
_cell.length_b   1.000
_cell.length_c   1.000
_cell.angle_alpha   90.00
_cell.angle_beta   90.00
_cell.angle_gamma   90.00
#
_symmetry.space_group_name_H-M   'P 1'
#
loop_
_entity.id
_entity.type
_entity.pdbx_description
1 polymer ?
#
loop_
_entity_poly.entity_id
_entity_poly.type
_entity_poly.pdbx_seq_one_letter_code
_entity_poly.pdbx_strand_id
1 'polypeptide(L)'
;FCGTKAAIKSLNIEEVKNLLETDPERSIEGENNFRQWMQELQDETISKLDGTHFEIAEPVRKIEAMLAPPGGPLPMYYTRPSGDFSRPGRTWYPTAGKTVFPLWGEVSIAYHEGVPGHHFQIGTSVYLEDRLSRYQRQLGGTSGYLEGWALYAERLMGELGFLDNPDYYLGMLRAQALRSVRVIIDIGMHLNLKIPRDTDFYPGETWTPELGLEFIQKRSHFPREFVKSEIDRYLGIPGQAISYKVGEKMWLETREEAKTKLGADFNLKEWHTKALNLGGMGLSQMHRELSSIDLNE
;
A
#
# COMPACT_ATOMS: atom_id res chain seq x y z
N PHE A 1 -30.75 -1.35 -0.55
CA PHE A 1 -29.49 -1.04 -1.25
C PHE A 1 -29.63 0.07 -2.32
N CYS A 2 -30.78 0.26 -2.93
CA CYS A 2 -30.98 1.31 -3.96
C CYS A 2 -31.05 2.73 -3.37
N GLY A 3 -31.50 2.89 -2.13
CA GLY A 3 -31.62 4.17 -1.43
C GLY A 3 -30.29 4.79 -1.01
N THR A 4 -29.31 3.98 -0.63
CA THR A 4 -28.00 4.43 -0.12
C THR A 4 -27.13 5.06 -1.22
N LYS A 5 -27.13 4.51 -2.44
CA LYS A 5 -26.37 5.09 -3.57
C LYS A 5 -26.91 6.46 -4.03
N ALA A 6 -28.20 6.70 -3.89
CA ALA A 6 -28.81 7.99 -4.25
C ALA A 6 -28.53 9.06 -3.17
N ALA A 7 -28.49 8.68 -1.89
CA ALA A 7 -28.16 9.59 -0.80
C ALA A 7 -26.68 10.04 -0.85
N ILE A 8 -25.74 9.12 -1.12
CA ILE A 8 -24.31 9.43 -1.24
C ILE A 8 -24.00 10.40 -2.39
N LYS A 9 -24.75 10.35 -3.49
CA LYS A 9 -24.55 11.26 -4.64
C LYS A 9 -24.83 12.74 -4.35
N SER A 10 -25.52 13.07 -3.26
CA SER A 10 -25.83 14.45 -2.86
C SER A 10 -24.92 15.00 -1.76
N LEU A 11 -24.03 14.16 -1.18
CA LEU A 11 -23.14 14.55 -0.09
C LEU A 11 -21.80 15.10 -0.65
N ASN A 12 -21.23 16.06 0.06
CA ASN A 12 -19.84 16.46 -0.15
C ASN A 12 -18.89 15.47 0.50
N ILE A 13 -17.58 15.59 0.22
CA ILE A 13 -16.57 14.62 0.68
C ILE A 13 -16.47 14.50 2.21
N GLU A 14 -16.67 15.60 2.94
CA GLU A 14 -16.61 15.58 4.40
C GLU A 14 -17.86 14.90 5.01
N GLU A 15 -19.02 15.11 4.41
CA GLU A 15 -20.25 14.40 4.80
C GLU A 15 -20.16 12.91 4.55
N VAL A 16 -19.59 12.51 3.39
CA VAL A 16 -19.35 11.09 3.08
C VAL A 16 -18.37 10.48 4.08
N LYS A 17 -17.26 11.15 4.37
CA LYS A 17 -16.31 10.68 5.39
C LYS A 17 -16.96 10.51 6.74
N ASN A 18 -17.73 11.51 7.20
CA ASN A 18 -18.42 11.43 8.48
C ASN A 18 -19.38 10.22 8.52
N LEU A 19 -20.11 9.97 7.44
CA LEU A 19 -20.97 8.79 7.32
C LEU A 19 -20.15 7.50 7.46
N LEU A 20 -19.04 7.37 6.72
CA LEU A 20 -18.20 6.17 6.75
C LEU A 20 -17.49 5.94 8.08
N GLU A 21 -17.24 7.02 8.85
CA GLU A 21 -16.59 6.93 10.16
C GLU A 21 -17.60 6.66 11.30
N THR A 22 -18.89 6.94 11.13
CA THR A 22 -19.87 6.90 12.22
C THR A 22 -20.99 5.87 12.02
N ASP A 23 -21.15 5.32 10.81
CA ASP A 23 -22.20 4.35 10.51
C ASP A 23 -21.85 2.96 11.12
N PRO A 24 -22.65 2.44 12.07
CA PRO A 24 -22.39 1.13 12.66
C PRO A 24 -22.43 -0.03 11.65
N GLU A 25 -23.22 0.09 10.56
CA GLU A 25 -23.28 -0.94 9.51
C GLU A 25 -21.99 -1.03 8.68
N ARG A 26 -21.12 -0.02 8.77
CA ARG A 26 -19.84 0.09 8.07
C ARG A 26 -18.63 -0.06 9.00
N SER A 27 -18.87 -0.50 10.23
CA SER A 27 -17.86 -0.61 11.26
C SER A 27 -17.91 -1.97 11.95
N ILE A 28 -16.82 -2.33 12.60
CA ILE A 28 -16.76 -3.50 13.48
C ILE A 28 -16.50 -3.03 14.91
N GLU A 29 -17.26 -3.55 15.85
CA GLU A 29 -17.08 -3.30 17.28
C GLU A 29 -16.19 -4.40 17.89
N GLY A 30 -15.20 -3.96 18.68
CA GLY A 30 -14.28 -4.82 19.43
C GLY A 30 -13.02 -5.21 18.67
N GLU A 31 -11.88 -5.09 19.34
CA GLU A 31 -10.55 -5.36 18.76
C GLU A 31 -10.40 -6.80 18.25
N ASN A 32 -10.92 -7.79 18.99
CA ASN A 32 -10.85 -9.19 18.59
C ASN A 32 -11.69 -9.47 17.34
N ASN A 33 -12.88 -8.88 17.23
CA ASN A 33 -13.73 -9.01 16.05
C ASN A 33 -13.07 -8.34 14.83
N PHE A 34 -12.47 -7.18 15.03
CA PHE A 34 -11.71 -6.50 13.98
C PHE A 34 -10.51 -7.35 13.50
N ARG A 35 -9.70 -7.89 14.43
CA ARG A 35 -8.59 -8.78 14.08
C ARG A 35 -9.07 -10.03 13.32
N GLN A 36 -10.18 -10.63 13.75
CA GLN A 36 -10.75 -11.80 13.07
C GLN A 36 -11.21 -11.44 11.66
N TRP A 37 -11.90 -10.31 11.49
CA TRP A 37 -12.33 -9.84 10.17
C TRP A 37 -11.15 -9.58 9.23
N MET A 38 -10.07 -9.01 9.75
CA MET A 38 -8.85 -8.79 8.97
C MET A 38 -8.19 -10.12 8.56
N GLN A 39 -8.22 -11.14 9.42
CA GLN A 39 -7.75 -12.48 9.07
C GLN A 39 -8.61 -13.09 7.96
N GLU A 40 -9.92 -13.06 8.10
CA GLU A 40 -10.87 -13.57 7.11
C GLU A 40 -10.71 -12.88 5.75
N LEU A 41 -10.53 -11.55 5.75
CA LEU A 41 -10.25 -10.78 4.53
C LEU A 41 -8.98 -11.27 3.82
N GLN A 42 -7.91 -11.53 4.57
CA GLN A 42 -6.65 -12.02 4.00
C GLN A 42 -6.79 -13.44 3.46
N ASP A 43 -7.41 -14.33 4.21
CA ASP A 43 -7.62 -15.73 3.82
C ASP A 43 -8.50 -15.84 2.56
N GLU A 44 -9.57 -15.05 2.50
CA GLU A 44 -10.44 -14.95 1.33
C GLU A 44 -9.69 -14.39 0.11
N THR A 45 -8.87 -13.36 0.33
CA THR A 45 -8.08 -12.72 -0.73
C THR A 45 -7.07 -13.71 -1.32
N ILE A 46 -6.35 -14.44 -0.48
CA ILE A 46 -5.40 -15.48 -0.93
C ILE A 46 -6.15 -16.54 -1.75
N SER A 47 -7.28 -17.04 -1.23
CA SER A 47 -8.08 -18.07 -1.92
C SER A 47 -8.57 -17.62 -3.30
N LYS A 48 -8.89 -16.34 -3.47
CA LYS A 48 -9.36 -15.80 -4.76
C LYS A 48 -8.24 -15.48 -5.74
N LEU A 49 -7.06 -15.10 -5.25
CA LEU A 49 -5.93 -14.68 -6.08
C LEU A 49 -5.07 -15.86 -6.52
N ASP A 50 -4.92 -16.89 -5.66
CA ASP A 50 -4.06 -18.04 -5.94
C ASP A 50 -4.57 -18.85 -7.13
N GLY A 51 -3.68 -19.16 -8.05
CA GLY A 51 -3.98 -19.86 -9.30
C GLY A 51 -4.72 -19.01 -10.35
N THR A 52 -5.35 -17.90 -9.97
CA THR A 52 -6.09 -17.02 -10.89
C THR A 52 -5.23 -15.83 -11.37
N HIS A 53 -4.81 -14.98 -10.46
CA HIS A 53 -4.04 -13.76 -10.74
C HIS A 53 -2.58 -13.88 -10.33
N PHE A 54 -2.26 -14.80 -9.43
CA PHE A 54 -0.91 -15.07 -8.94
C PHE A 54 -0.72 -16.58 -8.74
N GLU A 55 0.56 -17.02 -8.75
CA GLU A 55 0.97 -18.31 -8.22
C GLU A 55 1.55 -18.07 -6.82
N ILE A 56 0.82 -18.49 -5.78
CA ILE A 56 1.23 -18.29 -4.39
C ILE A 56 1.79 -19.59 -3.83
N ALA A 57 3.08 -19.62 -3.51
CA ALA A 57 3.72 -20.79 -2.93
C ALA A 57 3.07 -21.17 -1.58
N GLU A 58 2.94 -22.48 -1.30
CA GLU A 58 2.22 -22.97 -0.11
C GLU A 58 2.65 -22.30 1.21
N PRO A 59 3.94 -22.13 1.53
CA PRO A 59 4.34 -21.45 2.75
C PRO A 59 3.94 -19.97 2.81
N VAL A 60 3.81 -19.31 1.64
CA VAL A 60 3.43 -17.90 1.51
C VAL A 60 1.92 -17.69 1.66
N ARG A 61 1.12 -18.75 1.54
CA ARG A 61 -0.33 -18.67 1.81
C ARG A 61 -0.66 -18.47 3.29
N LYS A 62 0.34 -18.58 4.19
CA LYS A 62 0.15 -18.46 5.63
C LYS A 62 0.54 -17.05 6.09
N ILE A 63 -0.45 -16.30 6.55
CA ILE A 63 -0.28 -14.97 7.12
C ILE A 63 -1.16 -14.83 8.37
N GLU A 64 -0.68 -14.12 9.38
CA GLU A 64 -1.39 -13.87 10.63
C GLU A 64 -1.75 -12.39 10.77
N ALA A 65 -3.03 -12.09 11.04
CA ALA A 65 -3.49 -10.79 11.44
C ALA A 65 -3.32 -10.62 12.96
N MET A 66 -2.57 -9.61 13.38
CA MET A 66 -2.18 -9.36 14.76
C MET A 66 -2.60 -7.96 15.20
N LEU A 67 -3.01 -7.81 16.45
CA LEU A 67 -3.12 -6.48 17.05
C LEU A 67 -1.73 -6.00 17.45
N ALA A 68 -1.40 -4.76 17.09
CA ALA A 68 -0.11 -4.17 17.43
C ALA A 68 -0.03 -3.88 18.94
N PRO A 69 1.14 -4.07 19.58
CA PRO A 69 1.31 -3.70 20.99
C PRO A 69 1.14 -2.19 21.19
N PRO A 70 0.63 -1.78 22.34
CA PRO A 70 0.47 -0.36 22.68
C PRO A 70 1.79 0.41 22.61
N GLY A 71 1.73 1.68 22.18
CA GLY A 71 2.90 2.56 22.07
C GLY A 71 3.76 2.35 20.83
N GLY A 72 3.35 1.47 19.91
CA GLY A 72 3.98 1.29 18.62
C GLY A 72 3.58 2.37 17.58
N PRO A 73 4.01 2.20 16.31
CA PRO A 73 3.65 3.11 15.23
C PRO A 73 2.14 3.13 15.00
N LEU A 74 1.61 4.30 14.59
CA LEU A 74 0.19 4.46 14.27
C LEU A 74 -0.24 3.80 12.96
N PRO A 75 0.58 3.80 11.87
CA PRO A 75 0.25 3.05 10.67
C PRO A 75 0.33 1.54 10.90
N MET A 76 -0.47 0.78 10.15
CA MET A 76 -0.29 -0.67 10.02
C MET A 76 1.10 -0.99 9.49
N TYR A 77 1.60 -2.16 9.81
CA TYR A 77 2.91 -2.61 9.33
C TYR A 77 2.98 -4.12 9.19
N TYR A 78 3.90 -4.57 8.37
CA TYR A 78 4.16 -5.98 8.11
C TYR A 78 5.49 -6.45 8.71
N THR A 79 5.52 -7.69 9.22
CA THR A 79 6.73 -8.40 9.58
C THR A 79 6.84 -9.70 8.78
N ARG A 80 8.01 -9.92 8.14
CA ARG A 80 8.27 -11.06 7.27
C ARG A 80 8.19 -12.41 8.00
N PRO A 81 7.96 -13.53 7.29
CA PRO A 81 8.09 -14.86 7.86
C PRO A 81 9.55 -15.14 8.29
N SER A 82 9.75 -16.17 9.13
CA SER A 82 11.08 -16.72 9.35
C SER A 82 11.62 -17.36 8.07
N GLY A 83 12.96 -17.48 7.96
CA GLY A 83 13.57 -18.03 6.74
C GLY A 83 13.15 -19.47 6.41
N ASP A 84 12.74 -20.23 7.41
CA ASP A 84 12.24 -21.61 7.32
C ASP A 84 10.70 -21.71 7.32
N PHE A 85 10.00 -20.59 7.31
CA PHE A 85 8.54 -20.48 7.44
C PHE A 85 7.94 -21.12 8.71
N SER A 86 8.73 -21.46 9.73
CA SER A 86 8.21 -21.92 11.01
C SER A 86 7.34 -20.87 11.73
N ARG A 87 7.61 -19.60 11.48
CA ARG A 87 6.75 -18.47 11.82
C ARG A 87 6.28 -17.80 10.53
N PRO A 88 4.94 -17.67 10.32
CA PRO A 88 4.40 -17.00 9.14
C PRO A 88 4.67 -15.49 9.16
N GLY A 89 4.42 -14.83 8.03
CA GLY A 89 4.35 -13.38 7.95
C GLY A 89 3.19 -12.85 8.78
N ARG A 90 3.31 -11.61 9.28
CA ARG A 90 2.29 -10.99 10.14
C ARG A 90 2.00 -9.57 9.71
N THR A 91 0.73 -9.24 9.62
CA THR A 91 0.22 -7.87 9.52
C THR A 91 -0.21 -7.40 10.90
N TRP A 92 0.21 -6.19 11.28
CA TRP A 92 -0.02 -5.64 12.60
C TRP A 92 -0.94 -4.42 12.52
N TYR A 93 -2.02 -4.48 13.29
CA TYR A 93 -3.09 -3.48 13.29
C TYR A 93 -3.08 -2.69 14.60
N PRO A 94 -2.59 -1.41 14.59
CA PRO A 94 -2.66 -0.55 15.76
C PRO A 94 -4.10 -0.13 16.03
N THR A 95 -4.60 -0.42 17.23
CA THR A 95 -5.96 -0.04 17.63
C THR A 95 -6.03 1.35 18.23
N ALA A 96 -4.91 1.84 18.78
CA ALA A 96 -4.80 3.15 19.44
C ALA A 96 -5.91 3.39 20.49
N GLY A 97 -6.38 2.33 21.15
CA GLY A 97 -7.46 2.37 22.15
C GLY A 97 -8.86 2.51 21.56
N LYS A 98 -9.05 2.39 20.26
CA LYS A 98 -10.36 2.36 19.62
C LYS A 98 -11.08 1.06 19.92
N THR A 99 -12.40 1.13 20.05
CA THR A 99 -13.29 -0.02 20.21
C THR A 99 -14.22 -0.23 19.02
N VAL A 100 -14.32 0.78 18.13
CA VAL A 100 -15.10 0.73 16.88
C VAL A 100 -14.18 1.03 15.71
N PHE A 101 -14.23 0.21 14.70
CA PHE A 101 -13.32 0.22 13.53
C PHE A 101 -14.11 0.40 12.24
N PRO A 102 -14.16 1.62 11.68
CA PRO A 102 -14.71 1.84 10.34
C PRO A 102 -13.88 1.12 9.28
N LEU A 103 -14.54 0.35 8.39
CA LEU A 103 -13.86 -0.58 7.48
C LEU A 103 -13.35 0.07 6.20
N TRP A 104 -13.89 1.21 5.81
CA TRP A 104 -13.65 1.80 4.50
C TRP A 104 -12.19 2.11 4.17
N GLY A 105 -11.39 2.46 5.17
CA GLY A 105 -9.96 2.72 5.02
C GLY A 105 -9.06 1.50 5.22
N GLU A 106 -9.59 0.39 5.74
CA GLU A 106 -8.80 -0.74 6.20
C GLU A 106 -8.50 -1.75 5.09
N VAL A 107 -9.42 -1.93 4.13
CA VAL A 107 -9.30 -2.95 3.07
C VAL A 107 -8.10 -2.71 2.16
N SER A 108 -7.92 -1.46 1.68
CA SER A 108 -6.78 -1.13 0.82
C SER A 108 -5.44 -1.33 1.53
N ILE A 109 -5.38 -0.98 2.83
CA ILE A 109 -4.17 -1.18 3.63
C ILE A 109 -3.92 -2.67 3.93
N ALA A 110 -4.98 -3.47 4.10
CA ALA A 110 -4.84 -4.92 4.21
C ALA A 110 -4.21 -5.53 2.95
N TYR A 111 -4.56 -5.05 1.77
CA TYR A 111 -3.92 -5.46 0.51
C TYR A 111 -2.47 -4.97 0.41
N HIS A 112 -2.16 -3.78 0.92
CA HIS A 112 -0.81 -3.22 0.97
C HIS A 112 0.12 -4.07 1.85
N GLU A 113 -0.28 -4.38 3.08
CA GLU A 113 0.54 -5.11 4.04
C GLU A 113 0.51 -6.63 3.81
N GLY A 114 -0.62 -7.15 3.32
CA GLY A 114 -0.89 -8.56 3.12
C GLY A 114 -0.62 -9.03 1.69
N VAL A 115 -1.65 -9.64 1.10
CA VAL A 115 -1.64 -10.17 -0.27
C VAL A 115 -2.56 -9.29 -1.14
N PRO A 116 -2.09 -8.86 -2.31
CA PRO A 116 -0.84 -9.18 -2.99
C PRO A 116 0.35 -8.25 -2.67
N GLY A 117 0.28 -7.44 -1.61
CA GLY A 117 1.29 -6.44 -1.23
C GLY A 117 2.56 -7.02 -0.59
N HIS A 118 2.97 -6.44 0.55
CA HIS A 118 4.24 -6.75 1.21
C HIS A 118 4.41 -8.22 1.54
N HIS A 119 3.38 -8.87 2.10
CA HIS A 119 3.49 -10.28 2.47
C HIS A 119 3.80 -11.16 1.25
N PHE A 120 3.08 -10.97 0.16
CA PHE A 120 3.30 -11.77 -1.05
C PHE A 120 4.68 -11.51 -1.65
N GLN A 121 5.09 -10.26 -1.83
CA GLN A 121 6.40 -9.91 -2.39
C GLN A 121 7.56 -10.42 -1.54
N ILE A 122 7.53 -10.12 -0.24
CA ILE A 122 8.62 -10.47 0.67
C ILE A 122 8.62 -11.97 0.96
N GLY A 123 7.46 -12.58 1.15
CA GLY A 123 7.30 -14.01 1.33
C GLY A 123 7.83 -14.80 0.13
N THR A 124 7.53 -14.35 -1.09
CA THR A 124 8.09 -14.93 -2.33
C THR A 124 9.60 -14.83 -2.33
N SER A 125 10.17 -13.69 -1.97
CA SER A 125 11.63 -13.55 -1.88
C SER A 125 12.25 -14.50 -0.85
N VAL A 126 11.63 -14.71 0.31
CA VAL A 126 12.08 -15.68 1.32
C VAL A 126 12.00 -17.11 0.77
N TYR A 127 10.93 -17.44 0.05
CA TYR A 127 10.70 -18.78 -0.51
C TYR A 127 11.74 -19.17 -1.59
N LEU A 128 12.29 -18.21 -2.34
CA LEU A 128 13.21 -18.45 -3.44
C LEU A 128 14.66 -18.68 -2.97
N GLU A 129 14.85 -19.63 -2.05
CA GLU A 129 16.16 -19.91 -1.42
C GLU A 129 17.23 -20.34 -2.44
N ASP A 130 16.83 -21.11 -3.44
CA ASP A 130 17.75 -21.63 -4.46
C ASP A 130 18.12 -20.61 -5.55
N ARG A 131 17.40 -19.49 -5.62
CA ARG A 131 17.55 -18.48 -6.69
C ARG A 131 18.12 -17.16 -6.20
N LEU A 132 17.74 -16.74 -4.98
CA LEU A 132 18.09 -15.45 -4.43
C LEU A 132 19.18 -15.56 -3.37
N SER A 133 20.12 -14.64 -3.39
CA SER A 133 21.13 -14.54 -2.35
C SER A 133 20.49 -14.33 -0.97
N ARG A 134 21.20 -14.72 0.10
CA ARG A 134 20.75 -14.47 1.48
C ARG A 134 20.46 -12.98 1.72
N TYR A 135 21.24 -12.09 1.11
CA TYR A 135 21.02 -10.64 1.21
C TYR A 135 19.65 -10.28 0.62
N GLN A 136 19.34 -10.69 -0.60
CA GLN A 136 18.05 -10.39 -1.26
C GLN A 136 16.86 -10.95 -0.47
N ARG A 137 16.99 -12.14 0.10
CA ARG A 137 15.91 -12.78 0.89
C ARG A 137 15.68 -12.10 2.25
N GLN A 138 16.72 -11.58 2.89
CA GLN A 138 16.63 -11.10 4.28
C GLN A 138 16.65 -9.57 4.41
N LEU A 139 17.38 -8.87 3.57
CA LEU A 139 17.61 -7.44 3.65
C LEU A 139 17.40 -6.73 2.30
N GLY A 140 17.32 -7.48 1.21
CA GLY A 140 17.22 -6.95 -0.14
C GLY A 140 15.91 -6.22 -0.39
N GLY A 141 16.00 -5.23 -1.25
CA GLY A 141 14.90 -4.36 -1.61
C GLY A 141 15.08 -2.95 -1.06
N THR A 142 15.14 -1.98 -1.96
CA THR A 142 15.06 -0.57 -1.57
C THR A 142 13.63 -0.24 -1.19
N SER A 143 13.44 0.84 -0.42
CA SER A 143 12.11 1.32 -0.07
C SER A 143 11.22 1.53 -1.32
N GLY A 144 11.79 2.05 -2.42
CA GLY A 144 11.05 2.22 -3.68
C GLY A 144 10.59 0.90 -4.31
N TYR A 145 11.38 -0.18 -4.18
CA TYR A 145 10.98 -1.51 -4.65
C TYR A 145 9.84 -2.09 -3.82
N LEU A 146 9.94 -2.01 -2.50
CA LEU A 146 8.98 -2.60 -1.56
C LEU A 146 7.66 -1.82 -1.52
N GLU A 147 7.75 -0.53 -1.23
CA GLU A 147 6.58 0.35 -1.11
C GLU A 147 5.91 0.61 -2.47
N GLY A 148 6.73 0.65 -3.52
CA GLY A 148 6.23 0.77 -4.88
C GLY A 148 5.37 -0.41 -5.30
N TRP A 149 5.82 -1.62 -4.98
CA TRP A 149 5.01 -2.83 -5.19
C TRP A 149 3.72 -2.81 -4.38
N ALA A 150 3.80 -2.52 -3.09
CA ALA A 150 2.62 -2.53 -2.23
C ALA A 150 1.59 -1.48 -2.65
N LEU A 151 2.02 -0.29 -3.09
CA LEU A 151 1.11 0.72 -3.62
C LEU A 151 0.55 0.36 -5.01
N TYR A 152 1.36 -0.26 -5.86
CA TYR A 152 0.91 -0.86 -7.12
C TYR A 152 -0.15 -1.95 -6.86
N ALA A 153 0.05 -2.79 -5.84
CA ALA A 153 -0.88 -3.84 -5.44
C ALA A 153 -2.25 -3.27 -5.01
N GLU A 154 -2.30 -2.17 -4.25
CA GLU A 154 -3.57 -1.51 -3.91
C GLU A 154 -4.35 -1.11 -5.17
N ARG A 155 -3.68 -0.53 -6.17
CA ARG A 155 -4.29 -0.16 -7.45
C ARG A 155 -4.74 -1.39 -8.23
N LEU A 156 -3.89 -2.40 -8.32
CA LEU A 156 -4.17 -3.65 -9.02
C LEU A 156 -5.42 -4.33 -8.46
N MET A 157 -5.63 -4.33 -7.15
CA MET A 157 -6.84 -4.89 -6.53
C MET A 157 -8.12 -4.16 -6.99
N GLY A 158 -8.02 -2.87 -7.25
CA GLY A 158 -9.12 -2.12 -7.91
C GLY A 158 -9.34 -2.56 -9.36
N GLU A 159 -8.27 -2.74 -10.14
CA GLU A 159 -8.34 -3.21 -11.53
C GLU A 159 -8.92 -4.64 -11.64
N LEU A 160 -8.68 -5.48 -10.62
CA LEU A 160 -9.17 -6.87 -10.54
C LEU A 160 -10.59 -6.99 -9.94
N GLY A 161 -11.25 -5.90 -9.56
CA GLY A 161 -12.62 -5.89 -9.03
C GLY A 161 -12.73 -6.16 -7.52
N PHE A 162 -11.64 -6.22 -6.78
CA PHE A 162 -11.66 -6.41 -5.32
C PHE A 162 -12.03 -5.15 -4.52
N LEU A 163 -12.13 -4.00 -5.18
CA LEU A 163 -12.57 -2.72 -4.63
C LEU A 163 -13.86 -2.20 -5.27
N ASP A 164 -14.74 -3.09 -5.72
CA ASP A 164 -16.04 -2.72 -6.32
C ASP A 164 -17.00 -2.09 -5.30
N ASN A 165 -16.80 -2.35 -4.01
CA ASN A 165 -17.46 -1.59 -2.96
C ASN A 165 -16.97 -0.14 -2.97
N PRO A 166 -17.83 0.87 -3.20
CA PRO A 166 -17.43 2.27 -3.31
C PRO A 166 -16.79 2.81 -2.02
N ASP A 167 -17.13 2.28 -0.85
CA ASP A 167 -16.55 2.68 0.41
C ASP A 167 -15.07 2.29 0.45
N TYR A 168 -14.75 1.05 0.09
CA TYR A 168 -13.37 0.52 0.02
C TYR A 168 -12.55 1.20 -1.07
N TYR A 169 -13.18 1.48 -2.22
CA TYR A 169 -12.54 2.24 -3.29
C TYR A 169 -12.18 3.67 -2.86
N LEU A 170 -13.08 4.34 -2.12
CA LEU A 170 -12.79 5.66 -1.54
C LEU A 170 -11.64 5.59 -0.52
N GLY A 171 -11.58 4.52 0.27
CA GLY A 171 -10.44 4.25 1.17
C GLY A 171 -9.11 4.17 0.43
N MET A 172 -9.07 3.44 -0.68
CA MET A 172 -7.89 3.36 -1.56
C MET A 172 -7.54 4.74 -2.13
N LEU A 173 -8.51 5.53 -2.60
CA LEU A 173 -8.26 6.88 -3.12
C LEU A 173 -7.70 7.82 -2.04
N ARG A 174 -8.19 7.73 -0.79
CA ARG A 174 -7.62 8.47 0.35
C ARG A 174 -6.17 8.09 0.60
N ALA A 175 -5.87 6.80 0.57
CA ALA A 175 -4.50 6.29 0.70
C ALA A 175 -3.60 6.82 -0.43
N GLN A 176 -4.07 6.80 -1.67
CA GLN A 176 -3.36 7.33 -2.84
C GLN A 176 -3.13 8.85 -2.73
N ALA A 177 -4.10 9.62 -2.23
CA ALA A 177 -3.95 11.06 -2.00
C ALA A 177 -2.82 11.35 -0.99
N LEU A 178 -2.78 10.62 0.14
CA LEU A 178 -1.70 10.74 1.12
C LEU A 178 -0.34 10.50 0.47
N ARG A 179 -0.18 9.40 -0.30
CA ARG A 179 1.09 9.05 -0.96
C ARG A 179 1.51 10.09 -2.00
N SER A 180 0.56 10.74 -2.66
CA SER A 180 0.86 11.85 -3.59
C SER A 180 1.34 13.11 -2.87
N VAL A 181 0.69 13.46 -1.77
CA VAL A 181 1.08 14.59 -0.92
C VAL A 181 2.49 14.40 -0.34
N ARG A 182 2.85 13.18 0.07
CA ARG A 182 4.19 12.83 0.57
C ARG A 182 5.30 13.25 -0.39
N VAL A 183 5.11 13.05 -1.70
CA VAL A 183 6.11 13.43 -2.71
C VAL A 183 6.41 14.93 -2.67
N ILE A 184 5.36 15.73 -2.59
CA ILE A 184 5.48 17.20 -2.62
C ILE A 184 6.19 17.71 -1.37
N ILE A 185 5.74 17.28 -0.19
CA ILE A 185 6.24 17.83 1.07
C ILE A 185 7.63 17.30 1.44
N ASP A 186 7.91 16.00 1.21
CA ASP A 186 9.23 15.43 1.52
C ASP A 186 10.33 16.08 0.67
N ILE A 187 10.13 16.16 -0.64
CA ILE A 187 11.05 16.85 -1.56
C ILE A 187 11.14 18.34 -1.19
N GLY A 188 9.98 19.00 -1.00
CA GLY A 188 9.91 20.42 -0.70
C GLY A 188 10.70 20.81 0.55
N MET A 189 10.48 20.10 1.65
CA MET A 189 11.14 20.37 2.94
C MET A 189 12.65 20.07 2.89
N HIS A 190 13.02 18.90 2.38
CA HIS A 190 14.44 18.49 2.44
C HIS A 190 15.33 19.23 1.44
N LEU A 191 14.78 19.71 0.32
CA LEU A 191 15.52 20.52 -0.65
C LEU A 191 15.31 22.03 -0.46
N ASN A 192 14.60 22.46 0.59
CA ASN A 192 14.27 23.86 0.85
C ASN A 192 13.68 24.57 -0.38
N LEU A 193 12.77 23.88 -1.07
CA LEU A 193 12.18 24.41 -2.29
C LEU A 193 11.16 25.50 -1.99
N LYS A 194 11.00 26.42 -2.93
CA LYS A 194 9.89 27.37 -2.90
C LYS A 194 8.62 26.75 -3.43
N ILE A 195 7.51 27.06 -2.78
CA ILE A 195 6.17 26.70 -3.25
C ILE A 195 5.92 27.49 -4.56
N PRO A 196 5.46 26.81 -5.62
CA PRO A 196 5.21 27.46 -6.90
C PRO A 196 4.26 28.65 -6.78
N ARG A 197 4.49 29.70 -7.57
CA ARG A 197 3.70 30.94 -7.50
C ARG A 197 2.30 30.83 -8.08
N ASP A 198 2.03 29.81 -8.86
CA ASP A 198 0.76 29.50 -9.52
C ASP A 198 -0.14 28.56 -8.71
N THR A 199 0.14 28.41 -7.41
CA THR A 199 -0.67 27.60 -6.49
C THR A 199 -1.51 28.47 -5.56
N ASP A 200 -2.55 27.87 -4.98
CA ASP A 200 -3.42 28.44 -3.94
C ASP A 200 -2.86 28.29 -2.51
N PHE A 201 -1.67 27.70 -2.37
CA PHE A 201 -1.07 27.38 -1.09
C PHE A 201 0.26 28.11 -0.90
N TYR A 202 0.30 29.18 -0.11
CA TYR A 202 1.50 29.96 0.26
C TYR A 202 2.49 30.21 -0.89
N PRO A 203 2.07 30.84 -2.00
CA PRO A 203 2.89 30.98 -3.20
C PRO A 203 4.18 31.77 -2.95
N GLY A 204 5.31 31.16 -3.30
CA GLY A 204 6.66 31.75 -3.16
C GLY A 204 7.32 31.55 -1.80
N GLU A 205 6.61 31.06 -0.78
CA GLU A 205 7.20 30.68 0.51
C GLU A 205 8.10 29.44 0.37
N THR A 206 9.04 29.28 1.27
CA THR A 206 9.88 28.08 1.33
C THR A 206 9.19 27.01 2.17
N TRP A 207 9.22 25.76 1.72
CA TRP A 207 8.66 24.65 2.48
C TRP A 207 9.29 24.53 3.86
N THR A 208 8.43 24.43 4.89
CA THR A 208 8.79 24.15 6.28
C THR A 208 7.98 22.97 6.79
N PRO A 209 8.35 22.32 7.92
CA PRO A 209 7.54 21.28 8.54
C PRO A 209 6.11 21.72 8.86
N GLU A 210 5.91 22.99 9.28
CA GLU A 210 4.60 23.55 9.59
C GLU A 210 3.74 23.68 8.33
N LEU A 211 4.30 24.17 7.23
CA LEU A 211 3.61 24.23 5.94
C LEU A 211 3.34 22.83 5.39
N GLY A 212 4.28 21.90 5.58
CA GLY A 212 4.07 20.47 5.26
C GLY A 212 2.90 19.87 6.02
N LEU A 213 2.81 20.12 7.33
CA LEU A 213 1.70 19.65 8.17
C LEU A 213 0.35 20.25 7.72
N GLU A 214 0.31 21.54 7.42
CA GLU A 214 -0.92 22.17 6.93
C GLU A 214 -1.34 21.62 5.56
N PHE A 215 -0.38 21.43 4.66
CA PHE A 215 -0.64 20.89 3.33
C PHE A 215 -1.18 19.46 3.35
N ILE A 216 -0.53 18.56 4.11
CA ILE A 216 -0.96 17.18 4.22
C ILE A 216 -2.34 17.08 4.90
N GLN A 217 -2.60 17.89 5.93
CA GLN A 217 -3.89 17.89 6.62
C GLN A 217 -5.04 18.29 5.70
N LYS A 218 -4.84 19.30 4.86
CA LYS A 218 -5.86 19.77 3.92
C LYS A 218 -6.15 18.81 2.77
N ARG A 219 -5.19 17.96 2.40
CA ARG A 219 -5.26 17.18 1.14
C ARG A 219 -5.27 15.66 1.31
N SER A 220 -4.93 15.15 2.49
CA SER A 220 -4.90 13.69 2.71
C SER A 220 -6.15 13.13 3.38
N HIS A 221 -6.95 13.99 3.98
CA HIS A 221 -8.17 13.61 4.72
C HIS A 221 -7.93 12.64 5.90
N PHE A 222 -6.70 12.58 6.41
CA PHE A 222 -6.36 11.82 7.63
C PHE A 222 -6.47 12.67 8.90
N PRO A 223 -6.66 12.05 10.08
CA PRO A 223 -6.70 12.74 11.36
C PRO A 223 -5.39 13.51 11.65
N ARG A 224 -5.52 14.66 12.35
CA ARG A 224 -4.38 15.55 12.64
C ARG A 224 -3.21 14.84 13.31
N GLU A 225 -3.48 14.03 14.32
CA GLU A 225 -2.42 13.32 15.08
C GLU A 225 -1.65 12.34 14.17
N PHE A 226 -2.36 11.67 13.27
CA PHE A 226 -1.73 10.80 12.28
C PHE A 226 -0.81 11.59 11.34
N VAL A 227 -1.29 12.68 10.72
CA VAL A 227 -0.47 13.45 9.78
C VAL A 227 0.69 14.18 10.46
N LYS A 228 0.56 14.53 11.75
CA LYS A 228 1.67 15.05 12.54
C LYS A 228 2.78 13.99 12.69
N SER A 229 2.43 12.76 13.07
CA SER A 229 3.40 11.67 13.17
C SER A 229 4.07 11.36 11.82
N GLU A 230 3.35 11.58 10.71
CA GLU A 230 3.92 11.44 9.37
C GLU A 230 5.00 12.50 9.08
N ILE A 231 4.75 13.77 9.40
CA ILE A 231 5.76 14.83 9.24
C ILE A 231 7.00 14.52 10.08
N ASP A 232 6.82 14.16 11.34
CA ASP A 232 7.94 13.79 12.23
C ASP A 232 8.75 12.63 11.64
N ARG A 233 8.08 11.63 11.05
CA ARG A 233 8.72 10.50 10.36
C ARG A 233 9.51 10.95 9.12
N TYR A 234 8.96 11.84 8.28
CA TYR A 234 9.66 12.31 7.07
C TYR A 234 10.93 13.08 7.41
N LEU A 235 10.90 13.89 8.45
CA LEU A 235 12.09 14.60 8.94
C LEU A 235 13.20 13.66 9.41
N GLY A 236 12.81 12.50 9.98
CA GLY A 236 13.76 11.49 10.44
C GLY A 236 14.31 10.56 9.34
N ILE A 237 13.59 10.42 8.22
CA ILE A 237 13.94 9.47 7.14
C ILE A 237 13.72 10.13 5.78
N PRO A 238 14.60 11.07 5.37
CA PRO A 238 14.49 11.78 4.09
C PRO A 238 14.42 10.83 2.89
N GLY A 239 13.49 11.09 1.96
CA GLY A 239 13.35 10.34 0.72
C GLY A 239 12.59 9.00 0.86
N GLN A 240 12.24 8.55 2.07
CA GLN A 240 11.43 7.34 2.24
C GLN A 240 9.97 7.59 1.84
N ALA A 241 9.42 8.76 2.17
CA ALA A 241 8.02 9.07 1.91
C ALA A 241 7.68 9.16 0.40
N ILE A 242 8.63 9.56 -0.45
CA ILE A 242 8.45 9.59 -1.91
C ILE A 242 8.48 8.21 -2.55
N SER A 243 9.10 7.24 -1.91
CA SER A 243 9.41 5.92 -2.48
C SER A 243 8.16 5.14 -2.90
N TYR A 244 7.04 5.35 -2.24
CA TYR A 244 5.73 4.78 -2.59
C TYR A 244 5.31 5.11 -4.02
N LYS A 245 5.18 6.41 -4.31
CA LYS A 245 4.72 6.88 -5.63
C LYS A 245 5.75 6.72 -6.72
N VAL A 246 7.03 6.93 -6.42
CA VAL A 246 8.12 6.73 -7.39
C VAL A 246 8.24 5.26 -7.76
N GLY A 247 8.14 4.37 -6.77
CA GLY A 247 8.15 2.94 -7.00
C GLY A 247 6.90 2.43 -7.75
N GLU A 248 5.69 2.85 -7.35
CA GLU A 248 4.44 2.53 -8.06
C GLU A 248 4.52 2.93 -9.53
N LYS A 249 5.00 4.16 -9.79
CA LYS A 249 5.20 4.64 -11.17
C LYS A 249 6.09 3.69 -11.97
N MET A 250 7.21 3.24 -11.39
CA MET A 250 8.12 2.32 -12.05
C MET A 250 7.46 0.96 -12.35
N TRP A 251 6.71 0.39 -11.40
CA TRP A 251 5.96 -0.85 -11.61
C TRP A 251 4.93 -0.73 -12.73
N LEU A 252 4.19 0.39 -12.78
CA LEU A 252 3.21 0.65 -13.83
C LEU A 252 3.86 0.84 -15.20
N GLU A 253 4.94 1.61 -15.29
CA GLU A 253 5.65 1.88 -16.54
C GLU A 253 6.22 0.59 -17.12
N THR A 254 6.92 -0.21 -16.34
CA THR A 254 7.50 -1.48 -16.80
C THR A 254 6.43 -2.50 -17.19
N ARG A 255 5.28 -2.52 -16.52
CA ARG A 255 4.13 -3.35 -16.93
C ARG A 255 3.60 -2.94 -18.31
N GLU A 256 3.40 -1.65 -18.53
CA GLU A 256 2.89 -1.16 -19.82
C GLU A 256 3.92 -1.30 -20.95
N GLU A 257 5.20 -1.17 -20.66
CA GLU A 257 6.29 -1.49 -21.62
C GLU A 257 6.26 -2.97 -22.01
N ALA A 258 6.16 -3.88 -21.03
CA ALA A 258 6.05 -5.32 -21.28
C ALA A 258 4.81 -5.66 -22.10
N LYS A 259 3.67 -5.08 -21.75
CA LYS A 259 2.41 -5.26 -22.48
C LYS A 259 2.49 -4.73 -23.92
N THR A 260 3.16 -3.62 -24.14
CA THR A 260 3.37 -3.06 -25.47
C THR A 260 4.31 -3.95 -26.31
N LYS A 261 5.39 -4.45 -25.69
CA LYS A 261 6.39 -5.31 -26.34
C LYS A 261 5.82 -6.66 -26.75
N LEU A 262 5.04 -7.28 -25.87
CA LEU A 262 4.53 -8.64 -26.04
C LEU A 262 3.15 -8.69 -26.75
N GLY A 263 2.41 -7.59 -26.76
CA GLY A 263 1.11 -7.52 -27.43
C GLY A 263 0.14 -8.57 -26.94
N ALA A 264 -0.32 -9.45 -27.84
CA ALA A 264 -1.27 -10.52 -27.54
C ALA A 264 -0.69 -11.64 -26.66
N ASP A 265 0.61 -11.78 -26.58
CA ASP A 265 1.31 -12.79 -25.79
C ASP A 265 1.54 -12.32 -24.33
N PHE A 266 1.14 -11.09 -23.98
CA PHE A 266 1.27 -10.58 -22.63
C PHE A 266 0.32 -11.29 -21.67
N ASN A 267 0.88 -11.96 -20.66
CA ASN A 267 0.16 -12.57 -19.56
C ASN A 267 0.56 -11.90 -18.24
N LEU A 268 -0.40 -11.21 -17.61
CA LEU A 268 -0.14 -10.43 -16.39
C LEU A 268 0.33 -11.29 -15.21
N LYS A 269 -0.25 -12.47 -15.03
CA LYS A 269 0.12 -13.42 -13.97
C LYS A 269 1.56 -13.89 -14.14
N GLU A 270 1.94 -14.28 -15.34
CA GLU A 270 3.31 -14.71 -15.66
C GLU A 270 4.31 -13.57 -15.50
N TRP A 271 3.95 -12.37 -15.98
CA TRP A 271 4.79 -11.19 -15.79
C TRP A 271 5.05 -10.90 -14.32
N HIS A 272 4.01 -10.90 -13.47
CA HIS A 272 4.18 -10.73 -12.04
C HIS A 272 5.07 -11.82 -11.43
N THR A 273 4.87 -13.07 -11.80
CA THR A 273 5.68 -14.19 -11.31
C THR A 273 7.15 -14.00 -11.65
N LYS A 274 7.47 -13.70 -12.90
CA LYS A 274 8.86 -13.45 -13.33
C LYS A 274 9.44 -12.21 -12.65
N ALA A 275 8.68 -11.12 -12.56
CA ALA A 275 9.11 -9.88 -11.94
C ALA A 275 9.45 -10.06 -10.45
N LEU A 276 8.61 -10.74 -9.69
CA LEU A 276 8.84 -10.99 -8.26
C LEU A 276 9.98 -11.99 -8.02
N ASN A 277 10.17 -12.94 -8.93
CA ASN A 277 11.25 -13.92 -8.85
C ASN A 277 12.66 -13.32 -9.06
N LEU A 278 12.77 -12.10 -9.56
CA LEU A 278 14.03 -11.37 -9.64
C LEU A 278 14.53 -10.91 -8.26
N GLY A 279 13.65 -10.83 -7.28
CA GLY A 279 13.98 -10.37 -5.92
C GLY A 279 14.19 -8.85 -5.82
N GLY A 280 14.53 -8.39 -4.60
CA GLY A 280 14.69 -6.98 -4.30
C GLY A 280 15.93 -6.34 -4.93
N MET A 281 15.75 -5.12 -5.50
CA MET A 281 16.82 -4.36 -6.14
C MET A 281 16.52 -2.86 -6.15
N GLY A 282 17.45 -2.04 -6.62
CA GLY A 282 17.23 -0.61 -6.84
C GLY A 282 16.34 -0.35 -8.06
N LEU A 283 15.57 0.74 -8.06
CA LEU A 283 14.57 1.04 -9.10
C LEU A 283 15.15 1.09 -10.52
N SER A 284 16.33 1.69 -10.71
CA SER A 284 16.96 1.75 -12.03
C SER A 284 17.38 0.35 -12.55
N GLN A 285 17.77 -0.56 -11.66
CA GLN A 285 18.05 -1.94 -12.05
C GLN A 285 16.73 -2.67 -12.31
N MET A 286 15.73 -2.48 -11.46
CA MET A 286 14.41 -3.06 -11.65
C MET A 286 13.84 -2.72 -13.03
N HIS A 287 13.91 -1.47 -13.45
CA HIS A 287 13.45 -1.07 -14.78
C HIS A 287 14.17 -1.86 -15.89
N ARG A 288 15.50 -1.97 -15.83
CA ARG A 288 16.26 -2.72 -16.84
C ARG A 288 15.89 -4.20 -16.87
N GLU A 289 15.79 -4.83 -15.70
CA GLU A 289 15.47 -6.26 -15.60
C GLU A 289 14.03 -6.55 -16.06
N LEU A 290 13.06 -5.73 -15.63
CA LEU A 290 11.65 -5.92 -16.02
C LEU A 290 11.39 -5.64 -17.50
N SER A 291 12.09 -4.66 -18.09
CA SER A 291 11.98 -4.37 -19.54
C SER A 291 12.60 -5.47 -20.39
N SER A 292 13.49 -6.30 -19.83
CA SER A 292 14.13 -7.43 -20.52
C SER A 292 13.37 -8.76 -20.35
N ILE A 293 12.35 -8.82 -19.49
CA ILE A 293 11.59 -10.07 -19.28
C ILE A 293 11.05 -10.61 -20.60
N ASP A 294 11.36 -11.88 -20.87
CA ASP A 294 10.75 -12.68 -21.93
C ASP A 294 9.75 -13.65 -21.29
N LEU A 295 8.50 -13.65 -21.74
CA LEU A 295 7.47 -14.56 -21.25
C LEU A 295 7.49 -15.93 -21.97
N ASN A 296 8.28 -16.05 -23.04
CA ASN A 296 8.37 -17.28 -23.82
C ASN A 296 9.52 -18.21 -23.37
N GLU A 297 10.38 -17.78 -22.43
CA GLU A 297 11.42 -18.56 -21.77
C GLU A 297 10.96 -18.99 -20.35
#